data_690a3ee482b9bb60d0bb9dc38b0c3f02
#
_entry.id   690a3ee482b9bb60d0bb9dc38b0c3f02
#
_cell.length_a   1.000
_cell.length_b   1.000
_cell.length_c   1.000
_cell.angle_alpha   90.00
_cell.angle_beta   90.00
_cell.angle_gamma   90.00
#
_symmetry.space_group_name_H-M   'P 1'
#
loop_
_entity.id
_entity.type
_entity.pdbx_description
1 polymer ?
#
loop_
_entity_poly.entity_id
_entity_poly.type
_entity_poly.pdbx_seq_one_letter_code
_entity_poly.pdbx_strand_id
1 'polypeptide(L)'
;MFKVIDTHTHFDAEEFDEDRAEAFARAKEAGVGKVFLPAIDVKTTHAVLALAKEYPGYAYPMIGLHPEEVKADWKEQLAELRKILEEHRMTGNACQAGSPQFSDLIAIGEVGLDYYWSREFEHEQLEAFEEQVKWSVETQLPLMIHCRKAQNEMVHLLRKYEKELPGGVFHCFTGNQKEAEELLSFDKFVLGVGGVSTFKSSHLREDLPAVVPLDRIVLETDSPYMAPVPYRGKRNESAFVVEVMKTLAKAYGISEEEFARQTNLNAERVFPLSVSQV
;
A
#
# COMPACT_ATOMS: atom_id res chain seq x y z
N MET A 1 6.21 20.79 -12.82
CA MET A 1 6.75 19.57 -12.23
C MET A 1 5.57 18.61 -12.09
N PHE A 2 5.64 17.41 -12.66
CA PHE A 2 4.62 16.39 -12.50
C PHE A 2 4.66 15.87 -11.06
N LYS A 3 3.50 15.45 -10.55
CA LYS A 3 3.38 14.90 -9.19
C LYS A 3 3.40 13.37 -9.25
N VAL A 4 3.91 12.73 -8.19
CA VAL A 4 3.93 11.27 -8.01
C VAL A 4 3.12 10.92 -6.76
N ILE A 5 2.41 9.82 -6.78
CA ILE A 5 1.76 9.26 -5.57
C ILE A 5 2.69 8.20 -4.99
N ASP A 6 2.95 8.29 -3.69
CA ASP A 6 3.59 7.23 -2.91
C ASP A 6 2.49 6.43 -2.22
N THR A 7 2.23 5.23 -2.72
CA THR A 7 1.08 4.42 -2.29
C THR A 7 1.32 3.63 -1.00
N HIS A 8 2.53 3.68 -0.42
CA HIS A 8 2.84 2.98 0.81
C HIS A 8 4.04 3.60 1.54
N THR A 9 3.78 4.24 2.68
CA THR A 9 4.81 4.88 3.51
C THR A 9 4.38 4.99 4.97
N HIS A 10 5.27 4.62 5.90
CA HIS A 10 5.00 4.65 7.35
C HIS A 10 5.52 5.95 7.97
N PHE A 11 4.91 7.07 7.64
CA PHE A 11 5.23 8.35 8.27
C PHE A 11 4.96 8.39 9.78
N ASP A 12 4.18 7.44 10.31
CA ASP A 12 3.93 7.24 11.73
C ASP A 12 5.08 6.56 12.49
N ALA A 13 6.03 5.96 11.76
CA ALA A 13 7.17 5.23 12.33
C ALA A 13 8.06 6.12 13.21
N GLU A 14 8.64 5.53 14.27
CA GLU A 14 9.50 6.21 15.27
C GLU A 14 10.73 6.86 14.63
N GLU A 15 11.22 6.31 13.51
CA GLU A 15 12.33 6.87 12.74
C GLU A 15 12.08 8.30 12.23
N PHE A 16 10.81 8.72 12.18
CA PHE A 16 10.42 10.08 11.79
C PHE A 16 10.09 11.01 12.97
N ASP A 17 10.13 10.55 14.21
CA ASP A 17 9.69 11.34 15.37
C ASP A 17 10.40 12.70 15.49
N GLU A 18 11.70 12.73 15.16
CA GLU A 18 12.50 13.96 15.31
C GLU A 18 12.27 14.99 14.16
N ASP A 19 11.84 14.53 12.95
CA ASP A 19 11.76 15.39 11.76
C ASP A 19 10.58 15.06 10.82
N ARG A 20 9.49 14.53 11.36
CA ARG A 20 8.31 14.09 10.58
C ARG A 20 7.75 15.20 9.70
N ALA A 21 7.59 16.42 10.25
CA ALA A 21 7.07 17.56 9.50
C ALA A 21 8.01 17.97 8.35
N GLU A 22 9.31 17.94 8.60
CA GLU A 22 10.35 18.20 7.59
C GLU A 22 10.37 17.11 6.53
N ALA A 23 10.16 15.83 6.90
CA ALA A 23 10.06 14.73 5.94
C ALA A 23 8.84 14.90 5.02
N PHE A 24 7.68 15.31 5.53
CA PHE A 24 6.54 15.71 4.72
C PHE A 24 6.85 16.90 3.79
N ALA A 25 7.57 17.89 4.27
CA ALA A 25 7.98 19.05 3.46
C ALA A 25 8.91 18.61 2.32
N ARG A 26 9.93 17.78 2.60
CA ARG A 26 10.83 17.21 1.58
C ARG A 26 10.08 16.39 0.53
N ALA A 27 9.11 15.58 0.94
CA ALA A 27 8.28 14.82 0.01
C ALA A 27 7.52 15.75 -0.95
N LYS A 28 6.87 16.79 -0.44
CA LYS A 28 6.17 17.79 -1.26
C LYS A 28 7.12 18.53 -2.20
N GLU A 29 8.30 18.92 -1.74
CA GLU A 29 9.32 19.60 -2.54
C GLU A 29 9.86 18.70 -3.65
N ALA A 30 10.03 17.39 -3.38
CA ALA A 30 10.44 16.40 -4.37
C ALA A 30 9.37 16.14 -5.46
N GLY A 31 8.13 16.62 -5.26
CA GLY A 31 7.02 16.41 -6.20
C GLY A 31 6.09 15.26 -5.85
N VAL A 32 6.16 14.74 -4.60
CA VAL A 32 5.15 13.79 -4.12
C VAL A 32 3.83 14.53 -3.92
N GLY A 33 2.79 14.10 -4.60
CA GLY A 33 1.48 14.76 -4.62
C GLY A 33 0.51 14.23 -3.57
N LYS A 34 0.63 12.96 -3.24
CA LYS A 34 -0.17 12.26 -2.22
C LYS A 34 0.69 11.15 -1.60
N VAL A 35 0.41 10.84 -0.34
CA VAL A 35 1.00 9.70 0.38
C VAL A 35 -0.09 8.85 1.02
N PHE A 36 0.06 7.54 0.94
CA PHE A 36 -0.87 6.61 1.55
C PHE A 36 -0.21 5.95 2.76
N LEU A 37 -0.92 5.97 3.88
CA LEU A 37 -0.41 5.61 5.19
C LEU A 37 -1.07 4.32 5.67
N PRO A 38 -0.45 3.15 5.45
CA PRO A 38 -0.97 1.90 5.99
C PRO A 38 -0.74 1.83 7.50
N ALA A 39 -1.75 1.33 8.22
CA ALA A 39 -1.59 0.96 9.62
C ALA A 39 -1.16 -0.50 9.75
N ILE A 40 -0.45 -0.84 10.82
CA ILE A 40 0.00 -2.21 11.10
C ILE A 40 -0.69 -2.82 12.33
N ASP A 41 -1.27 -1.98 13.20
CA ASP A 41 -1.98 -2.36 14.42
C ASP A 41 -2.98 -1.26 14.87
N VAL A 42 -3.59 -1.42 16.03
CA VAL A 42 -4.52 -0.44 16.61
C VAL A 42 -3.82 0.89 16.90
N LYS A 43 -2.61 0.87 17.44
CA LYS A 43 -1.84 2.09 17.81
C LYS A 43 -1.52 2.92 16.57
N THR A 44 -0.99 2.28 15.55
CA THR A 44 -0.62 2.94 14.29
C THR A 44 -1.85 3.39 13.51
N THR A 45 -2.99 2.68 13.61
CA THR A 45 -4.27 3.15 13.05
C THR A 45 -4.64 4.53 13.58
N HIS A 46 -4.55 4.75 14.88
CA HIS A 46 -4.82 6.07 15.45
C HIS A 46 -3.79 7.13 14.98
N ALA A 47 -2.52 6.75 14.84
CA ALA A 47 -1.47 7.64 14.37
C ALA A 47 -1.69 8.08 12.92
N VAL A 48 -1.95 7.15 12.00
CA VAL A 48 -2.18 7.49 10.58
C VAL A 48 -3.47 8.29 10.38
N LEU A 49 -4.52 8.04 11.16
CA LEU A 49 -5.74 8.85 11.16
C LEU A 49 -5.47 10.28 11.64
N ALA A 50 -4.62 10.47 12.65
CA ALA A 50 -4.20 11.79 13.11
C ALA A 50 -3.39 12.53 12.03
N LEU A 51 -2.42 11.86 11.40
CA LEU A 51 -1.64 12.44 10.31
C LEU A 51 -2.51 12.82 9.10
N ALA A 52 -3.50 12.02 8.75
CA ALA A 52 -4.43 12.35 7.67
C ALA A 52 -5.24 13.64 7.96
N LYS A 53 -5.61 13.86 9.23
CA LYS A 53 -6.28 15.10 9.67
C LYS A 53 -5.34 16.31 9.65
N GLU A 54 -4.05 16.10 9.95
CA GLU A 54 -3.03 17.15 9.91
C GLU A 54 -2.66 17.55 8.47
N TYR A 55 -2.68 16.58 7.53
CA TYR A 55 -2.32 16.77 6.12
C TYR A 55 -3.50 16.45 5.18
N PRO A 56 -4.63 17.20 5.29
CA PRO A 56 -5.84 16.89 4.52
C PRO A 56 -5.62 17.00 3.01
N GLY A 57 -6.14 16.03 2.25
CA GLY A 57 -5.98 15.96 0.78
C GLY A 57 -4.56 15.58 0.32
N TYR A 58 -3.65 15.31 1.25
CA TYR A 58 -2.28 14.87 0.96
C TYR A 58 -1.97 13.49 1.54
N ALA A 59 -2.30 13.24 2.80
CA ALA A 59 -2.11 11.97 3.49
C ALA A 59 -3.46 11.20 3.57
N TYR A 60 -3.43 9.93 3.22
CA TYR A 60 -4.62 9.07 3.15
C TYR A 60 -4.40 7.80 3.98
N PRO A 61 -5.18 7.56 5.04
CA PRO A 61 -4.96 6.46 5.96
C PRO A 61 -5.61 5.16 5.48
N MET A 62 -5.02 4.04 5.87
CA MET A 62 -5.57 2.69 5.75
C MET A 62 -5.71 2.07 7.13
N ILE A 63 -6.44 0.96 7.23
CA ILE A 63 -6.66 0.24 8.49
C ILE A 63 -6.40 -1.25 8.30
N GLY A 64 -5.58 -1.84 9.17
CA GLY A 64 -5.27 -3.27 9.11
C GLY A 64 -4.43 -3.76 10.28
N LEU A 65 -4.37 -5.09 10.42
CA LEU A 65 -3.45 -5.80 11.29
C LEU A 65 -2.42 -6.51 10.43
N HIS A 66 -1.19 -6.02 10.50
CA HIS A 66 -0.05 -6.58 9.77
C HIS A 66 0.30 -8.00 10.27
N PRO A 67 0.73 -8.93 9.42
CA PRO A 67 1.04 -10.29 9.83
C PRO A 67 2.10 -10.38 10.94
N GLU A 68 3.08 -9.48 10.99
CA GLU A 68 4.08 -9.47 12.05
C GLU A 68 3.52 -9.03 13.41
N GLU A 69 2.37 -8.36 13.44
CA GLU A 69 1.65 -7.97 14.67
C GLU A 69 0.57 -8.98 15.07
N VAL A 70 0.39 -10.06 14.34
CA VAL A 70 -0.47 -11.19 14.73
C VAL A 70 0.24 -11.99 15.81
N LYS A 71 -0.20 -11.78 17.06
CA LYS A 71 0.33 -12.40 18.29
C LYS A 71 -0.84 -13.03 19.08
N ALA A 72 -0.62 -13.38 20.35
CA ALA A 72 -1.64 -14.04 21.18
C ALA A 72 -2.94 -13.23 21.33
N ASP A 73 -2.87 -11.91 21.20
CA ASP A 73 -3.99 -10.95 21.34
C ASP A 73 -4.61 -10.51 19.99
N TRP A 74 -4.30 -11.20 18.91
CA TRP A 74 -4.71 -10.78 17.58
C TRP A 74 -6.24 -10.64 17.40
N LYS A 75 -7.03 -11.44 18.10
CA LYS A 75 -8.50 -11.36 18.03
C LYS A 75 -9.03 -10.09 18.68
N GLU A 76 -8.45 -9.71 19.79
CA GLU A 76 -8.75 -8.46 20.49
C GLU A 76 -8.37 -7.26 19.63
N GLN A 77 -7.20 -7.30 19.01
CA GLN A 77 -6.77 -6.26 18.07
C GLN A 77 -7.71 -6.14 16.86
N LEU A 78 -8.08 -7.27 16.22
CA LEU A 78 -9.06 -7.25 15.11
C LEU A 78 -10.41 -6.70 15.54
N ALA A 79 -10.89 -7.06 16.73
CA ALA A 79 -12.16 -6.55 17.25
C ALA A 79 -12.15 -5.02 17.44
N GLU A 80 -11.04 -4.47 17.94
CA GLU A 80 -10.90 -3.01 18.08
C GLU A 80 -10.72 -2.32 16.72
N LEU A 81 -9.92 -2.88 15.80
CA LEU A 81 -9.79 -2.36 14.44
C LEU A 81 -11.15 -2.38 13.69
N ARG A 82 -11.94 -3.44 13.87
CA ARG A 82 -13.28 -3.51 13.29
C ARG A 82 -14.18 -2.40 13.83
N LYS A 83 -14.12 -2.12 15.12
CA LYS A 83 -14.88 -1.03 15.73
C LYS A 83 -14.46 0.34 15.16
N ILE A 84 -13.15 0.60 15.04
CA ILE A 84 -12.64 1.83 14.41
C ILE A 84 -13.13 1.93 12.95
N LEU A 85 -13.09 0.84 12.20
CA LEU A 85 -13.59 0.79 10.82
C LEU A 85 -15.07 1.20 10.72
N GLU A 86 -15.92 0.68 11.63
CA GLU A 86 -17.34 1.02 11.66
C GLU A 86 -17.59 2.48 12.10
N GLU A 87 -16.78 3.04 12.99
CA GLU A 87 -16.88 4.44 13.40
C GLU A 87 -16.61 5.42 12.25
N HIS A 88 -15.79 5.01 11.26
CA HIS A 88 -15.49 5.80 10.06
C HIS A 88 -16.46 5.53 8.91
N ARG A 89 -17.43 4.66 9.08
CA ARG A 89 -18.46 4.37 8.08
C ARG A 89 -19.40 5.54 7.91
N MET A 90 -19.54 6.03 6.69
CA MET A 90 -20.52 7.08 6.37
C MET A 90 -21.94 6.54 6.44
N THR A 91 -22.85 7.26 7.08
CA THR A 91 -24.26 6.88 7.27
C THR A 91 -25.19 7.94 6.65
N GLY A 92 -26.37 7.50 6.19
CA GLY A 92 -27.42 8.40 5.74
C GLY A 92 -27.12 9.12 4.42
N ASN A 93 -27.53 10.41 4.34
CA ASN A 93 -27.45 11.23 3.12
C ASN A 93 -26.03 11.57 2.67
N ALA A 94 -25.00 11.26 3.47
CA ALA A 94 -23.61 11.43 3.08
C ALA A 94 -23.16 10.35 2.07
N CYS A 95 -23.85 9.20 2.02
CA CYS A 95 -23.58 8.15 1.05
C CYS A 95 -24.26 8.48 -0.28
N GLN A 96 -23.51 9.05 -1.23
CA GLN A 96 -23.98 9.16 -2.62
C GLN A 96 -23.60 7.88 -3.38
N ALA A 97 -24.44 7.47 -4.34
CA ALA A 97 -24.14 6.32 -5.19
C ALA A 97 -22.81 6.56 -5.95
N GLY A 98 -21.82 5.69 -5.70
CA GLY A 98 -20.48 5.80 -6.28
C GLY A 98 -19.46 6.57 -5.44
N SER A 99 -19.82 7.08 -4.25
CA SER A 99 -18.89 7.69 -3.30
C SER A 99 -18.30 6.65 -2.34
N PRO A 100 -17.11 6.89 -1.77
CA PRO A 100 -16.57 6.05 -0.71
C PRO A 100 -17.56 5.92 0.45
N GLN A 101 -17.74 4.71 0.95
CA GLN A 101 -18.61 4.46 2.11
C GLN A 101 -17.97 4.90 3.44
N PHE A 102 -16.71 5.33 3.38
CA PHE A 102 -15.90 5.74 4.53
C PHE A 102 -15.40 7.16 4.32
N SER A 103 -15.40 7.96 5.39
CA SER A 103 -15.06 9.38 5.32
C SER A 103 -13.58 9.63 5.03
N ASP A 104 -12.70 8.78 5.58
CA ASP A 104 -11.27 9.02 5.62
C ASP A 104 -10.44 7.83 5.14
N LEU A 105 -10.90 6.58 5.40
CA LEU A 105 -10.17 5.36 5.07
C LEU A 105 -10.23 5.04 3.58
N ILE A 106 -9.09 4.71 2.99
CA ILE A 106 -8.97 4.40 1.55
C ILE A 106 -8.73 2.93 1.23
N ALA A 107 -8.35 2.10 2.22
CA ALA A 107 -8.08 0.67 2.04
C ALA A 107 -8.12 -0.09 3.36
N ILE A 108 -8.25 -1.42 3.25
CA ILE A 108 -7.91 -2.36 4.31
C ILE A 108 -6.43 -2.73 4.13
N GLY A 109 -5.58 -2.27 5.03
CA GLY A 109 -4.14 -2.42 4.93
C GLY A 109 -3.33 -1.68 6.02
N GLU A 110 -2.19 -2.21 6.35
CA GLU A 110 -1.46 -3.31 5.70
C GLU A 110 -1.90 -4.66 6.28
N VAL A 111 -2.17 -5.62 5.41
CA VAL A 111 -2.66 -6.95 5.79
C VAL A 111 -1.97 -8.03 4.97
N GLY A 112 -1.99 -9.28 5.40
CA GLY A 112 -1.40 -10.35 4.59
C GLY A 112 -0.71 -11.43 5.39
N LEU A 113 0.39 -11.97 4.84
CA LEU A 113 1.14 -13.08 5.42
C LEU A 113 2.64 -12.84 5.39
N ASP A 114 3.34 -13.10 6.49
CA ASP A 114 4.80 -13.11 6.58
C ASP A 114 5.30 -14.38 7.27
N TYR A 115 5.94 -15.27 6.51
CA TYR A 115 6.56 -16.51 7.03
C TYR A 115 8.09 -16.44 7.05
N TYR A 116 8.64 -15.24 6.87
CA TYR A 116 10.10 -15.07 6.84
C TYR A 116 10.70 -14.99 8.24
N TRP A 117 10.10 -14.17 9.13
CA TRP A 117 10.65 -13.95 10.47
C TRP A 117 10.28 -15.05 11.44
N SER A 118 9.00 -15.49 11.43
CA SER A 118 8.50 -16.54 12.30
C SER A 118 7.30 -17.26 11.67
N ARG A 119 7.15 -18.53 11.98
CA ARG A 119 5.96 -19.33 11.64
C ARG A 119 5.17 -19.71 12.90
N GLU A 120 5.48 -19.12 14.05
CA GLU A 120 4.83 -19.42 15.33
C GLU A 120 3.32 -19.18 15.27
N PHE A 121 2.90 -18.09 14.60
CA PHE A 121 1.49 -17.70 14.43
C PHE A 121 0.99 -17.87 12.99
N GLU A 122 1.55 -18.83 12.25
CA GLU A 122 1.18 -19.03 10.83
C GLU A 122 -0.30 -19.26 10.62
N HIS A 123 -0.94 -20.03 11.49
CA HIS A 123 -2.38 -20.32 11.42
C HIS A 123 -3.21 -19.09 11.76
N GLU A 124 -2.83 -18.37 12.79
CA GLU A 124 -3.46 -17.13 13.23
C GLU A 124 -3.31 -16.02 12.18
N GLN A 125 -2.17 -15.93 11.49
CA GLN A 125 -1.99 -15.00 10.36
C GLN A 125 -2.99 -15.31 9.24
N LEU A 126 -3.20 -16.59 8.90
CA LEU A 126 -4.20 -16.99 7.89
C LEU A 126 -5.61 -16.60 8.31
N GLU A 127 -6.00 -16.87 9.57
CA GLU A 127 -7.32 -16.49 10.08
C GLU A 127 -7.50 -14.96 10.10
N ALA A 128 -6.51 -14.23 10.58
CA ALA A 128 -6.53 -12.76 10.64
C ALA A 128 -6.59 -12.14 9.24
N PHE A 129 -5.83 -12.67 8.29
CA PHE A 129 -5.87 -12.21 6.91
C PHE A 129 -7.22 -12.51 6.25
N GLU A 130 -7.76 -13.73 6.41
CA GLU A 130 -9.07 -14.08 5.86
C GLU A 130 -10.19 -13.20 6.41
N GLU A 131 -10.15 -12.85 7.69
CA GLU A 131 -11.13 -11.94 8.29
C GLU A 131 -11.05 -10.54 7.67
N GLN A 132 -9.86 -10.02 7.44
CA GLN A 132 -9.64 -8.71 6.82
C GLN A 132 -9.96 -8.70 5.31
N VAL A 133 -9.78 -9.83 4.62
CA VAL A 133 -10.29 -10.03 3.25
C VAL A 133 -11.82 -9.94 3.21
N LYS A 134 -12.52 -10.52 4.19
CA LYS A 134 -13.97 -10.39 4.32
C LYS A 134 -14.38 -8.92 4.57
N TRP A 135 -13.61 -8.17 5.37
CA TRP A 135 -13.86 -6.74 5.54
C TRP A 135 -13.77 -5.98 4.21
N SER A 136 -12.76 -6.28 3.38
CA SER A 136 -12.63 -5.70 2.05
C SER A 136 -13.83 -6.03 1.15
N VAL A 137 -14.31 -7.27 1.15
CA VAL A 137 -15.52 -7.66 0.42
C VAL A 137 -16.75 -6.90 0.91
N GLU A 138 -16.94 -6.80 2.23
CA GLU A 138 -18.09 -6.13 2.83
C GLU A 138 -18.09 -4.61 2.59
N THR A 139 -16.93 -3.98 2.76
CA THR A 139 -16.79 -2.53 2.68
C THR A 139 -16.52 -2.01 1.27
N GLN A 140 -16.11 -2.87 0.37
CA GLN A 140 -15.60 -2.53 -0.96
C GLN A 140 -14.38 -1.59 -0.93
N LEU A 141 -13.65 -1.56 0.20
CA LEU A 141 -12.32 -0.96 0.28
C LEU A 141 -11.27 -1.92 -0.29
N PRO A 142 -10.35 -1.45 -1.15
CA PRO A 142 -9.29 -2.28 -1.70
C PRO A 142 -8.34 -2.80 -0.63
N LEU A 143 -7.61 -3.87 -0.95
CA LEU A 143 -6.58 -4.42 -0.07
C LEU A 143 -5.20 -3.82 -0.36
N MET A 144 -4.44 -3.51 0.69
CA MET A 144 -2.99 -3.30 0.63
C MET A 144 -2.32 -4.52 1.25
N ILE A 145 -1.74 -5.39 0.41
CA ILE A 145 -1.32 -6.74 0.82
C ILE A 145 0.18 -6.85 0.96
N HIS A 146 0.61 -7.18 2.16
CA HIS A 146 1.96 -7.67 2.47
C HIS A 146 2.05 -9.17 2.19
N CYS A 147 3.11 -9.59 1.51
CA CYS A 147 3.38 -11.02 1.31
C CYS A 147 4.86 -11.33 1.31
N ARG A 148 5.31 -12.12 2.29
CA ARG A 148 6.69 -12.55 2.35
C ARG A 148 6.80 -14.03 2.68
N LYS A 149 7.36 -14.80 1.72
CA LYS A 149 7.52 -16.28 1.84
C LYS A 149 6.19 -17.05 2.01
N ALA A 150 5.06 -16.49 1.56
CA ALA A 150 3.71 -17.03 1.75
C ALA A 150 2.79 -16.83 0.52
N GLN A 151 3.37 -16.65 -0.69
CA GLN A 151 2.57 -16.31 -1.87
C GLN A 151 1.53 -17.40 -2.21
N ASN A 152 1.88 -18.67 -2.11
CA ASN A 152 0.95 -19.77 -2.42
C ASN A 152 -0.26 -19.74 -1.50
N GLU A 153 -0.06 -19.57 -0.19
CA GLU A 153 -1.11 -19.52 0.83
C GLU A 153 -1.99 -18.27 0.62
N MET A 154 -1.37 -17.13 0.36
CA MET A 154 -2.06 -15.88 0.06
C MET A 154 -2.94 -16.01 -1.20
N VAL A 155 -2.38 -16.50 -2.31
CA VAL A 155 -3.11 -16.70 -3.57
C VAL A 155 -4.26 -17.68 -3.37
N HIS A 156 -4.02 -18.80 -2.67
CA HIS A 156 -5.06 -19.78 -2.38
C HIS A 156 -6.24 -19.16 -1.61
N LEU A 157 -5.94 -18.33 -0.61
CA LEU A 157 -6.96 -17.65 0.18
C LEU A 157 -7.74 -16.64 -0.67
N LEU A 158 -7.05 -15.76 -1.41
CA LEU A 158 -7.69 -14.73 -2.23
C LEU A 158 -8.58 -15.30 -3.33
N ARG A 159 -8.24 -16.48 -3.89
CA ARG A 159 -9.06 -17.16 -4.91
C ARG A 159 -10.47 -17.50 -4.42
N LYS A 160 -10.66 -17.72 -3.12
CA LYS A 160 -11.99 -17.98 -2.54
C LYS A 160 -12.92 -16.77 -2.68
N TYR A 161 -12.35 -15.55 -2.70
CA TYR A 161 -13.07 -14.27 -2.69
C TYR A 161 -12.89 -13.46 -3.97
N GLU A 162 -12.18 -13.98 -4.97
CA GLU A 162 -11.73 -13.24 -6.16
C GLU A 162 -12.84 -12.45 -6.87
N LYS A 163 -14.04 -13.02 -6.99
CA LYS A 163 -15.17 -12.39 -7.69
C LYS A 163 -15.76 -11.21 -6.93
N GLU A 164 -15.65 -11.22 -5.61
CA GLU A 164 -16.28 -10.26 -4.70
C GLU A 164 -15.32 -9.13 -4.31
N LEU A 165 -14.00 -9.39 -4.37
CA LEU A 165 -12.98 -8.42 -4.03
C LEU A 165 -13.03 -7.19 -4.95
N PRO A 166 -12.92 -5.98 -4.39
CA PRO A 166 -12.85 -4.74 -5.17
C PRO A 166 -11.52 -4.59 -5.93
N GLY A 167 -10.47 -5.26 -5.48
CA GLY A 167 -9.10 -5.16 -5.97
C GLY A 167 -8.13 -4.75 -4.87
N GLY A 168 -6.93 -4.33 -5.26
CA GLY A 168 -5.91 -3.91 -4.30
C GLY A 168 -4.50 -3.82 -4.88
N VAL A 169 -3.55 -3.78 -3.99
CA VAL A 169 -2.12 -3.73 -4.30
C VAL A 169 -1.42 -4.88 -3.60
N PHE A 170 -0.64 -5.65 -4.35
CA PHE A 170 0.42 -6.49 -3.79
C PHE A 170 1.63 -5.58 -3.60
N HIS A 171 1.80 -5.08 -2.37
CA HIS A 171 2.83 -4.10 -2.08
C HIS A 171 4.22 -4.74 -2.02
N CYS A 172 5.25 -3.92 -2.17
CA CYS A 172 6.65 -4.30 -2.08
C CYS A 172 7.03 -5.51 -2.96
N PHE A 173 6.51 -5.55 -4.19
CA PHE A 173 6.78 -6.67 -5.09
C PHE A 173 8.27 -6.75 -5.42
N THR A 174 8.86 -7.91 -5.09
CA THR A 174 10.28 -8.24 -5.32
C THR A 174 10.46 -9.60 -5.99
N GLY A 175 9.36 -10.17 -6.49
CA GLY A 175 9.33 -11.48 -7.13
C GLY A 175 9.89 -11.51 -8.55
N ASN A 176 9.76 -12.65 -9.20
CA ASN A 176 10.14 -12.88 -10.60
C ASN A 176 8.92 -12.78 -11.54
N GLN A 177 9.16 -12.98 -12.86
CA GLN A 177 8.11 -12.88 -13.89
C GLN A 177 6.91 -13.81 -13.63
N LYS A 178 7.14 -15.07 -13.21
CA LYS A 178 6.06 -16.03 -12.95
C LYS A 178 5.21 -15.63 -11.74
N GLU A 179 5.87 -15.13 -10.70
CA GLU A 179 5.17 -14.61 -9.52
C GLU A 179 4.35 -13.37 -9.88
N ALA A 180 4.87 -12.48 -10.72
CA ALA A 180 4.11 -11.33 -11.23
C ALA A 180 2.89 -11.75 -12.05
N GLU A 181 3.05 -12.69 -13.00
CA GLU A 181 1.96 -13.22 -13.83
C GLU A 181 0.87 -13.88 -12.97
N GLU A 182 1.25 -14.65 -11.93
CA GLU A 182 0.30 -15.26 -11.01
C GLU A 182 -0.50 -14.21 -10.24
N LEU A 183 0.16 -13.21 -9.66
CA LEU A 183 -0.50 -12.14 -8.92
C LEU A 183 -1.40 -11.28 -9.84
N LEU A 184 -0.96 -10.99 -11.04
CA LEU A 184 -1.72 -10.20 -12.02
C LEU A 184 -2.86 -10.98 -12.68
N SER A 185 -2.96 -12.30 -12.45
CA SER A 185 -4.16 -13.06 -12.81
C SER A 185 -5.40 -12.67 -11.98
N PHE A 186 -5.22 -11.91 -10.91
CA PHE A 186 -6.28 -11.16 -10.24
C PHE A 186 -6.49 -9.81 -10.97
N ASP A 187 -7.47 -9.74 -11.85
CA ASP A 187 -7.64 -8.62 -12.81
C ASP A 187 -7.72 -7.23 -12.18
N LYS A 188 -8.22 -7.12 -10.96
CA LYS A 188 -8.42 -5.83 -10.26
C LYS A 188 -7.24 -5.43 -9.37
N PHE A 189 -6.16 -6.24 -9.34
CA PHE A 189 -4.99 -5.96 -8.51
C PHE A 189 -3.84 -5.38 -9.33
N VAL A 190 -2.97 -4.63 -8.67
CA VAL A 190 -1.76 -4.06 -9.23
C VAL A 190 -0.56 -4.40 -8.34
N LEU A 191 0.66 -4.22 -8.85
CA LEU A 191 1.90 -4.41 -8.10
C LEU A 191 2.39 -3.06 -7.57
N GLY A 192 2.69 -3.00 -6.28
CA GLY A 192 3.44 -1.91 -5.66
C GLY A 192 4.94 -2.13 -5.84
N VAL A 193 5.63 -1.17 -6.43
CA VAL A 193 7.04 -1.30 -6.75
C VAL A 193 7.83 -0.17 -6.11
N GLY A 194 8.76 -0.55 -5.24
CA GLY A 194 9.56 0.34 -4.41
C GLY A 194 11.07 0.32 -4.69
N GLY A 195 11.83 0.74 -3.69
CA GLY A 195 13.28 0.98 -3.75
C GLY A 195 14.12 -0.18 -4.25
N VAL A 196 13.69 -1.43 -4.02
CA VAL A 196 14.39 -2.65 -4.46
C VAL A 196 14.59 -2.68 -5.98
N SER A 197 13.68 -2.09 -6.76
CA SER A 197 13.81 -1.99 -8.22
C SER A 197 15.07 -1.27 -8.67
N THR A 198 15.64 -0.41 -7.83
CA THR A 198 16.86 0.35 -8.12
C THR A 198 18.16 -0.40 -7.81
N PHE A 199 18.10 -1.53 -7.09
CA PHE A 199 19.29 -2.24 -6.63
C PHE A 199 20.00 -2.96 -7.78
N LYS A 200 21.35 -3.01 -7.73
CA LYS A 200 22.14 -3.70 -8.76
C LYS A 200 21.82 -5.20 -8.85
N SER A 201 21.50 -5.82 -7.72
CA SER A 201 21.15 -7.25 -7.64
C SER A 201 19.70 -7.56 -8.01
N SER A 202 18.87 -6.55 -8.25
CA SER A 202 17.47 -6.73 -8.61
C SER A 202 17.31 -6.91 -10.13
N HIS A 203 16.50 -7.87 -10.54
CA HIS A 203 16.11 -8.10 -11.93
C HIS A 203 14.80 -7.40 -12.32
N LEU A 204 14.17 -6.64 -11.40
CA LEU A 204 12.87 -6.01 -11.63
C LEU A 204 12.86 -5.05 -12.83
N ARG A 205 14.00 -4.41 -13.15
CA ARG A 205 14.10 -3.51 -14.32
C ARG A 205 13.97 -4.24 -15.66
N GLU A 206 14.34 -5.51 -15.68
CA GLU A 206 14.23 -6.39 -16.84
C GLU A 206 12.91 -7.16 -16.84
N ASP A 207 12.52 -7.68 -15.66
CA ASP A 207 11.37 -8.56 -15.50
C ASP A 207 10.03 -7.82 -15.62
N LEU A 208 9.90 -6.66 -14.97
CA LEU A 208 8.63 -5.93 -14.98
C LEU A 208 8.19 -5.51 -16.41
N PRO A 209 9.04 -4.85 -17.23
CA PRO A 209 8.62 -4.47 -18.57
C PRO A 209 8.31 -5.66 -19.49
N ALA A 210 8.84 -6.85 -19.17
CA ALA A 210 8.63 -8.05 -19.97
C ALA A 210 7.23 -8.66 -19.80
N VAL A 211 6.65 -8.59 -18.57
CA VAL A 211 5.40 -9.32 -18.26
C VAL A 211 4.34 -8.45 -17.56
N VAL A 212 4.69 -7.27 -17.07
CA VAL A 212 3.77 -6.40 -16.32
C VAL A 212 3.38 -5.20 -17.17
N PRO A 213 2.11 -5.07 -17.60
CA PRO A 213 1.62 -3.87 -18.26
C PRO A 213 1.75 -2.63 -17.35
N LEU A 214 2.05 -1.48 -17.94
CA LEU A 214 2.26 -0.24 -17.19
C LEU A 214 1.03 0.19 -16.36
N ASP A 215 -0.17 -0.14 -16.82
CA ASP A 215 -1.42 0.13 -16.11
C ASP A 215 -1.68 -0.80 -14.91
N ARG A 216 -0.72 -1.70 -14.60
CA ARG A 216 -0.78 -2.63 -13.47
C ARG A 216 0.32 -2.37 -12.42
N ILE A 217 0.94 -1.19 -12.44
CA ILE A 217 1.99 -0.77 -11.49
C ILE A 217 1.56 0.48 -10.74
N VAL A 218 1.83 0.52 -9.42
CA VAL A 218 1.86 1.72 -8.60
C VAL A 218 3.23 1.89 -7.98
N LEU A 219 3.57 3.12 -7.60
CA LEU A 219 4.85 3.46 -6.99
C LEU A 219 4.71 3.59 -5.48
N GLU A 220 5.73 3.15 -4.78
CA GLU A 220 5.78 3.24 -3.32
C GLU A 220 7.21 3.39 -2.81
N THR A 221 7.36 3.71 -1.55
CA THR A 221 8.67 3.73 -0.88
C THR A 221 8.84 2.64 0.14
N ASP A 222 7.78 2.29 0.86
CA ASP A 222 7.84 1.48 2.08
C ASP A 222 8.79 2.13 3.12
N SER A 223 8.82 3.48 3.13
CA SER A 223 9.71 4.21 4.04
C SER A 223 9.22 4.07 5.49
N PRO A 224 10.13 3.91 6.45
CA PRO A 224 11.58 4.23 6.42
C PRO A 224 12.49 3.12 5.87
N TYR A 225 11.94 2.04 5.34
CA TYR A 225 12.68 0.85 4.91
C TYR A 225 13.15 0.95 3.44
N MET A 226 14.09 0.09 3.05
CA MET A 226 14.50 -0.20 1.66
C MET A 226 14.80 1.01 0.76
N ALA A 227 15.56 2.00 1.30
CA ALA A 227 15.95 3.19 0.56
C ALA A 227 16.54 2.85 -0.84
N PRO A 228 16.07 3.53 -1.92
CA PRO A 228 16.56 3.31 -3.27
C PRO A 228 18.00 3.78 -3.45
N VAL A 229 18.65 3.38 -4.55
CA VAL A 229 19.90 4.01 -5.01
C VAL A 229 19.55 5.45 -5.46
N PRO A 230 20.34 6.48 -5.09
CA PRO A 230 21.66 6.43 -4.44
C PRO A 230 21.64 6.46 -2.89
N TYR A 231 20.50 6.35 -2.26
CA TYR A 231 20.32 6.56 -0.82
C TYR A 231 20.48 5.29 0.03
N ARG A 232 20.98 4.20 -0.54
CA ARG A 232 21.23 2.93 0.18
C ARG A 232 21.97 3.15 1.50
N GLY A 233 21.49 2.48 2.58
CA GLY A 233 22.08 2.57 3.92
C GLY A 233 21.66 3.80 4.72
N LYS A 234 20.79 4.65 4.17
CA LYS A 234 20.12 5.74 4.90
C LYS A 234 18.67 5.36 5.19
N ARG A 235 18.02 6.07 6.13
CA ARG A 235 16.57 6.02 6.28
C ARG A 235 15.92 6.37 4.94
N ASN A 236 14.96 5.56 4.50
CA ASN A 236 14.16 5.88 3.33
C ASN A 236 13.16 6.99 3.66
N GLU A 237 12.74 7.72 2.65
CA GLU A 237 11.74 8.78 2.74
C GLU A 237 10.83 8.77 1.51
N SER A 238 9.59 9.20 1.68
CA SER A 238 8.62 9.31 0.58
C SER A 238 9.17 10.19 -0.58
N ALA A 239 10.01 11.19 -0.28
CA ALA A 239 10.72 11.98 -1.29
C ALA A 239 11.51 11.12 -2.30
N PHE A 240 11.96 9.93 -1.91
CA PHE A 240 12.79 9.07 -2.74
C PHE A 240 12.00 8.18 -3.72
N VAL A 241 10.68 8.21 -3.69
CA VAL A 241 9.84 7.54 -4.71
C VAL A 241 10.16 8.04 -6.12
N VAL A 242 10.66 9.26 -6.24
CA VAL A 242 11.11 9.85 -7.51
C VAL A 242 12.26 9.08 -8.13
N GLU A 243 13.16 8.49 -7.35
CA GLU A 243 14.26 7.66 -7.87
C GLU A 243 13.75 6.30 -8.37
N VAL A 244 12.73 5.75 -7.71
CA VAL A 244 12.02 4.55 -8.18
C VAL A 244 11.35 4.84 -9.53
N MET A 245 10.60 5.95 -9.61
CA MET A 245 9.93 6.41 -10.82
C MET A 245 10.91 6.58 -11.99
N LYS A 246 12.02 7.31 -11.81
CA LYS A 246 13.04 7.49 -12.83
C LYS A 246 13.62 6.17 -13.33
N THR A 247 13.90 5.26 -12.41
CA THR A 247 14.47 3.95 -12.71
C THR A 247 13.52 3.12 -13.57
N LEU A 248 12.24 3.08 -13.20
CA LEU A 248 11.22 2.30 -13.90
C LEU A 248 10.81 2.96 -15.23
N ALA A 249 10.70 4.29 -15.31
CA ALA A 249 10.45 5.00 -16.56
C ALA A 249 11.50 4.64 -17.62
N LYS A 250 12.78 4.62 -17.23
CA LYS A 250 13.88 4.19 -18.08
C LYS A 250 13.74 2.71 -18.49
N ALA A 251 13.36 1.84 -17.57
CA ALA A 251 13.18 0.41 -17.84
C ALA A 251 12.04 0.16 -18.84
N TYR A 252 10.93 0.89 -18.73
CA TYR A 252 9.80 0.83 -19.66
C TYR A 252 10.03 1.61 -20.97
N GLY A 253 11.13 2.36 -21.08
CA GLY A 253 11.47 3.10 -22.31
C GLY A 253 10.55 4.28 -22.61
N ILE A 254 9.95 4.91 -21.58
CA ILE A 254 9.06 6.07 -21.70
C ILE A 254 9.55 7.24 -20.85
N SER A 255 8.94 8.41 -21.02
CA SER A 255 9.31 9.60 -20.25
C SER A 255 8.89 9.45 -18.77
N GLU A 256 9.61 10.12 -17.87
CA GLU A 256 9.28 10.19 -16.44
C GLU A 256 7.86 10.77 -16.21
N GLU A 257 7.46 11.76 -17.00
CA GLU A 257 6.14 12.38 -16.92
C GLU A 257 5.02 11.38 -17.30
N GLU A 258 5.20 10.62 -18.36
CA GLU A 258 4.24 9.60 -18.81
C GLU A 258 4.14 8.47 -17.78
N PHE A 259 5.28 8.00 -17.24
CA PHE A 259 5.32 6.96 -16.22
C PHE A 259 4.59 7.42 -14.94
N ALA A 260 4.92 8.62 -14.43
CA ALA A 260 4.27 9.20 -13.25
C ALA A 260 2.76 9.37 -13.47
N ARG A 261 2.36 9.89 -14.63
CA ARG A 261 0.94 10.05 -14.98
C ARG A 261 0.20 8.72 -14.96
N GLN A 262 0.75 7.68 -15.57
CA GLN A 262 0.09 6.37 -15.64
C GLN A 262 0.00 5.71 -14.26
N THR A 263 1.09 5.72 -13.48
CA THR A 263 1.08 5.13 -12.13
C THR A 263 0.14 5.86 -11.17
N ASN A 264 -0.01 7.19 -11.30
CA ASN A 264 -1.00 7.96 -10.57
C ASN A 264 -2.44 7.55 -10.96
N LEU A 265 -2.73 7.41 -12.25
CA LEU A 265 -4.04 6.93 -12.72
C LEU A 265 -4.34 5.52 -12.20
N ASN A 266 -3.33 4.67 -12.10
CA ASN A 266 -3.49 3.33 -11.54
C ASN A 266 -3.86 3.40 -10.05
N ALA A 267 -3.16 4.23 -9.27
CA ALA A 267 -3.47 4.45 -7.87
C ALA A 267 -4.89 5.03 -7.69
N GLU A 268 -5.26 6.04 -8.48
CA GLU A 268 -6.60 6.65 -8.44
C GLU A 268 -7.72 5.69 -8.89
N ARG A 269 -7.42 4.71 -9.73
CA ARG A 269 -8.35 3.63 -10.11
C ARG A 269 -8.56 2.63 -8.99
N VAL A 270 -7.51 2.28 -8.26
CA VAL A 270 -7.56 1.26 -7.19
C VAL A 270 -8.16 1.84 -5.91
N PHE A 271 -7.78 3.06 -5.53
CA PHE A 271 -8.16 3.65 -4.25
C PHE A 271 -9.27 4.69 -4.39
N PRO A 272 -10.28 4.66 -3.50
CA PRO A 272 -11.38 5.63 -3.50
C PRO A 272 -10.91 6.97 -2.92
N LEU A 273 -10.10 7.70 -3.67
CA LEU A 273 -9.64 9.01 -3.23
C LEU A 273 -10.80 10.01 -3.30
N SER A 274 -11.22 10.55 -2.16
CA SER A 274 -12.18 11.64 -2.15
C SER A 274 -11.60 12.82 -2.93
N VAL A 275 -12.29 13.24 -3.98
CA VAL A 275 -12.01 14.49 -4.65
C VAL A 275 -12.34 15.59 -3.65
N SER A 276 -11.35 16.17 -2.99
CA SER A 276 -11.53 17.38 -2.21
C SER A 276 -12.15 18.40 -3.16
N GLN A 277 -13.42 18.75 -2.94
CA GLN A 277 -13.99 19.93 -3.58
C GLN A 277 -13.15 21.11 -3.12
N VAL A 278 -12.33 21.64 -4.05
CA VAL A 278 -11.61 22.91 -3.90
C VAL A 278 -12.61 24.03 -3.94
#